data_891a43610b6ea1a80797ec3c9644268b
#
_entry.id   891a43610b6ea1a80797ec3c9644268b
#
_cell.length_a   1.000
_cell.length_b   1.000
_cell.length_c   1.000
_cell.angle_alpha   90.00
_cell.angle_beta   90.00
_cell.angle_gamma   90.00
#
_symmetry.space_group_name_H-M   'P 1'
#
loop_
_entity.id
_entity.type
_entity.pdbx_description
1 polymer ?
#
loop_
_entity_poly.entity_id
_entity_poly.type
_entity_poly.pdbx_seq_one_letter_code
_entity_poly.pdbx_strand_id
1 'polypeptide(L)'
;MFRALSSVLLLLYLLVPGLLSAESDPPPGALRTALDRYVAQPDPHYSYKLVNTVEGPGYTAYILDVTSQVWRKPEEVDRTVWKHWLTILKPAKVDTTTAMLFIGGGENGGPAPGKVDDMIAQIALGTNSVVASLGQVPNQPLHFPDEPMEKYKERGREEDAMITYTWDKYIKTADEGWPARLPMTKSAVRAMDTITLFLASEEGGGIPIDTFYVAGGSKRGWTTWTTAAVDPRVIGISPIVIDMLNLEKSFEHHYRAYGHWSEAVGNYEEMGLMDYMGDERYHNLLKIVEPYEYRSRYWMPKFLINSSGDEFFLPDSSQFYWDDLPGIKYLRYVPNAPHSLGGSDAVESLAAFYHAILYNDPLPKYDWEILGDGAIRVETEDKPTEVKLWKATNPETRDFREKV
;
A
#
# COMPACT_ATOMS: atom_id res chain seq x y z
N MET A 1 59.57 3.70 -44.01
CA MET A 1 58.52 4.74 -44.11
C MET A 1 57.20 4.16 -43.65
N PHE A 2 56.98 4.16 -42.35
CA PHE A 2 55.76 3.60 -41.73
C PHE A 2 54.84 4.75 -41.31
N ARG A 3 53.62 4.77 -41.84
CA ARG A 3 52.55 5.68 -41.39
C ARG A 3 51.77 5.01 -40.35
N ALA A 4 51.72 5.56 -39.14
CA ALA A 4 50.84 5.18 -38.07
C ALA A 4 49.45 5.76 -38.32
N LEU A 5 48.42 4.90 -38.38
CA LEU A 5 47.02 5.31 -38.28
C LEU A 5 46.64 5.37 -36.81
N SER A 6 46.31 6.57 -36.34
CA SER A 6 45.70 6.80 -35.05
C SER A 6 44.19 6.64 -35.18
N SER A 7 43.64 5.60 -34.57
CA SER A 7 42.21 5.43 -34.44
C SER A 7 41.68 6.26 -33.26
N VAL A 8 40.92 7.29 -33.58
CA VAL A 8 40.18 8.08 -32.59
C VAL A 8 38.88 7.34 -32.26
N LEU A 9 38.80 6.82 -31.04
CA LEU A 9 37.58 6.23 -30.50
C LEU A 9 36.66 7.38 -30.07
N LEU A 10 35.60 7.64 -30.83
CA LEU A 10 34.56 8.60 -30.49
C LEU A 10 33.57 7.92 -29.52
N LEU A 11 33.68 8.23 -28.24
CA LEU A 11 32.64 7.84 -27.26
C LEU A 11 31.38 8.70 -27.52
N LEU A 12 30.39 8.11 -28.14
CA LEU A 12 29.04 8.70 -28.18
C LEU A 12 28.39 8.53 -26.79
N TYR A 13 28.36 9.61 -26.02
CA TYR A 13 27.44 9.72 -24.90
C TYR A 13 26.01 9.88 -25.45
N LEU A 14 25.21 8.82 -25.42
CA LEU A 14 23.79 8.92 -25.60
C LEU A 14 23.23 9.62 -24.36
N LEU A 15 23.02 10.92 -24.44
CA LEU A 15 22.16 11.68 -23.58
C LEU A 15 20.73 11.12 -23.80
N VAL A 16 20.28 10.24 -22.92
CA VAL A 16 18.87 9.90 -22.80
C VAL A 16 18.18 11.19 -22.34
N PRO A 17 17.28 11.80 -23.13
CA PRO A 17 16.50 12.93 -22.63
C PRO A 17 15.71 12.41 -21.45
N GLY A 18 15.90 13.03 -20.26
CA GLY A 18 15.09 12.75 -19.11
C GLY A 18 13.61 12.87 -19.51
N LEU A 19 12.91 11.76 -19.51
CA LEU A 19 11.45 11.76 -19.53
C LEU A 19 11.04 12.52 -18.27
N LEU A 20 10.65 13.77 -18.48
CA LEU A 20 9.89 14.53 -17.50
C LEU A 20 8.71 13.63 -17.13
N SER A 21 8.72 13.10 -15.90
CA SER A 21 7.52 12.50 -15.32
C SER A 21 6.43 13.56 -15.51
N ALA A 22 5.39 13.20 -16.24
CA ALA A 22 4.23 14.06 -16.34
C ALA A 22 3.80 14.36 -14.90
N GLU A 23 3.90 15.62 -14.50
CA GLU A 23 3.32 16.06 -13.23
C GLU A 23 1.84 15.69 -13.30
N SER A 24 1.46 14.65 -12.59
CA SER A 24 0.07 14.30 -12.45
C SER A 24 -0.58 15.38 -11.60
N ASP A 25 -1.17 16.35 -12.25
CA ASP A 25 -1.94 17.36 -11.55
C ASP A 25 -3.09 16.69 -10.80
N PRO A 26 -3.26 17.00 -9.50
CA PRO A 26 -4.44 16.58 -8.77
C PRO A 26 -5.70 17.05 -9.49
N PRO A 27 -6.85 16.41 -9.28
CA PRO A 27 -8.10 16.83 -9.90
C PRO A 27 -8.29 18.34 -9.78
N PRO A 28 -8.81 19.02 -10.82
CA PRO A 28 -9.00 20.47 -10.78
C PRO A 28 -9.74 20.91 -9.51
N GLY A 29 -9.09 21.77 -8.69
CA GLY A 29 -9.62 22.24 -7.43
C GLY A 29 -9.11 21.54 -6.16
N ALA A 30 -8.35 20.47 -6.25
CA ALA A 30 -7.71 19.87 -5.09
C ALA A 30 -6.43 20.65 -4.71
N LEU A 31 -6.30 21.02 -3.44
CA LEU A 31 -5.08 21.63 -2.91
C LEU A 31 -3.93 20.61 -2.96
N ARG A 32 -2.75 21.03 -3.43
CA ARG A 32 -1.53 20.21 -3.39
C ARG A 32 -1.08 20.06 -1.94
N THR A 33 -1.19 18.84 -1.40
CA THR A 33 -0.76 18.51 -0.04
C THR A 33 0.75 18.29 0.03
N ALA A 34 1.29 18.14 1.25
CA ALA A 34 2.70 17.76 1.43
C ALA A 34 3.01 16.40 0.78
N LEU A 35 2.07 15.47 0.82
CA LEU A 35 2.20 14.16 0.15
C LEU A 35 2.31 14.31 -1.38
N ASP A 36 1.44 15.13 -2.01
CA ASP A 36 1.51 15.39 -3.45
C ASP A 36 2.88 15.97 -3.83
N ARG A 37 3.34 16.99 -3.10
CA ARG A 37 4.63 17.63 -3.36
C ARG A 37 5.80 16.68 -3.20
N TYR A 38 5.78 15.85 -2.15
CA TYR A 38 6.84 14.89 -1.87
C TYR A 38 6.96 13.81 -2.96
N VAL A 39 5.83 13.23 -3.37
CA VAL A 39 5.81 12.18 -4.39
C VAL A 39 6.21 12.71 -5.76
N ALA A 40 5.71 13.90 -6.15
CA ALA A 40 6.01 14.53 -7.43
C ALA A 40 7.48 14.99 -7.53
N GLN A 41 8.16 15.23 -6.41
CA GLN A 41 9.55 15.69 -6.45
C GLN A 41 10.47 14.65 -7.11
N PRO A 42 11.18 14.99 -8.19
CA PRO A 42 12.16 14.10 -8.81
C PRO A 42 13.26 13.70 -7.82
N ASP A 43 13.72 12.46 -7.91
CA ASP A 43 14.86 11.98 -7.12
C ASP A 43 15.97 11.49 -8.07
N PRO A 44 17.17 12.09 -8.06
CA PRO A 44 18.27 11.69 -8.95
C PRO A 44 18.84 10.30 -8.62
N HIS A 45 18.50 9.73 -7.48
CA HIS A 45 18.93 8.39 -7.09
C HIS A 45 17.99 7.29 -7.57
N TYR A 46 16.79 7.67 -8.10
CA TYR A 46 15.87 6.67 -8.65
C TYR A 46 16.56 5.89 -9.77
N SER A 47 16.59 4.57 -9.59
CA SER A 47 17.20 3.65 -10.55
C SER A 47 16.68 2.24 -10.33
N TYR A 48 16.81 1.39 -11.35
CA TYR A 48 16.52 -0.03 -11.23
C TYR A 48 17.50 -0.87 -12.03
N LYS A 49 17.65 -2.13 -11.62
CA LYS A 49 18.50 -3.10 -12.30
C LYS A 49 17.85 -4.48 -12.23
N LEU A 50 17.76 -5.17 -13.38
CA LEU A 50 17.41 -6.58 -13.40
C LEU A 50 18.53 -7.39 -12.74
N VAL A 51 18.17 -8.21 -11.75
CA VAL A 51 19.09 -9.05 -10.98
C VAL A 51 18.93 -10.51 -11.32
N ASN A 52 17.69 -10.95 -11.56
CA ASN A 52 17.40 -12.35 -11.85
C ASN A 52 16.14 -12.47 -12.72
N THR A 53 16.07 -13.55 -13.49
CA THR A 53 14.88 -13.97 -14.24
C THR A 53 14.55 -15.40 -13.84
N VAL A 54 13.29 -15.64 -13.49
CA VAL A 54 12.78 -16.96 -13.07
C VAL A 54 11.73 -17.39 -14.08
N GLU A 55 11.98 -18.52 -14.75
CA GLU A 55 10.99 -19.14 -15.61
C GLU A 55 10.12 -20.10 -14.79
N GLY A 56 8.81 -19.96 -14.93
CA GLY A 56 7.83 -20.83 -14.30
C GLY A 56 6.81 -21.38 -15.29
N PRO A 57 5.95 -22.32 -14.85
CA PRO A 57 4.91 -22.86 -15.71
C PRO A 57 3.94 -21.78 -16.19
N GLY A 58 4.10 -21.33 -17.44
CA GLY A 58 3.24 -20.34 -18.08
C GLY A 58 3.55 -18.88 -17.72
N TYR A 59 4.70 -18.58 -17.13
CA TYR A 59 5.13 -17.20 -16.84
C TYR A 59 6.65 -17.04 -16.85
N THR A 60 7.08 -15.80 -17.05
CA THR A 60 8.43 -15.31 -16.74
C THR A 60 8.34 -14.29 -15.63
N ALA A 61 9.16 -14.39 -14.60
CA ALA A 61 9.26 -13.40 -13.53
C ALA A 61 10.62 -12.71 -13.53
N TYR A 62 10.59 -11.38 -13.48
CA TYR A 62 11.78 -10.52 -13.42
C TYR A 62 11.94 -9.99 -12.00
N ILE A 63 13.15 -10.09 -11.46
CA ILE A 63 13.48 -9.61 -10.11
C ILE A 63 14.43 -8.44 -10.25
N LEU A 64 13.96 -7.27 -9.83
CA LEU A 64 14.69 -6.00 -9.95
C LEU A 64 15.10 -5.47 -8.57
N ASP A 65 16.36 -4.97 -8.46
CA ASP A 65 16.80 -4.10 -7.37
C ASP A 65 16.40 -2.66 -7.75
N VAL A 66 15.46 -2.09 -7.00
CA VAL A 66 14.95 -0.74 -7.24
C VAL A 66 15.40 0.18 -6.13
N THR A 67 16.09 1.26 -6.47
CA THR A 67 16.30 2.41 -5.58
C THR A 67 15.17 3.41 -5.83
N SER A 68 14.27 3.59 -4.88
CA SER A 68 13.11 4.47 -5.09
C SER A 68 13.42 5.94 -4.84
N GLN A 69 14.26 6.24 -3.84
CA GLN A 69 14.53 7.60 -3.38
C GLN A 69 15.64 7.65 -2.33
N VAL A 70 16.06 8.88 -2.01
CA VAL A 70 16.76 9.22 -0.77
C VAL A 70 15.79 9.93 0.17
N TRP A 71 15.65 9.43 1.40
CA TRP A 71 14.80 9.99 2.45
C TRP A 71 15.64 10.42 3.64
N ARG A 72 15.45 11.67 4.09
CA ARG A 72 16.19 12.30 5.20
C ARG A 72 17.69 12.43 4.92
N LYS A 73 18.45 12.76 5.94
CA LYS A 73 19.89 12.99 5.89
C LYS A 73 20.63 12.00 6.78
N PRO A 74 21.94 11.74 6.53
CA PRO A 74 22.73 10.82 7.36
C PRO A 74 22.82 11.19 8.84
N GLU A 75 22.64 12.47 9.17
CA GLU A 75 22.62 12.95 10.56
C GLU A 75 21.29 12.66 11.27
N GLU A 76 20.26 12.26 10.55
CA GLU A 76 18.90 12.04 11.04
C GLU A 76 18.48 10.58 11.05
N VAL A 77 19.07 9.76 10.16
CA VAL A 77 18.79 8.33 10.04
C VAL A 77 20.00 7.59 9.45
N ASP A 78 20.24 6.39 9.90
CA ASP A 78 21.38 5.57 9.48
C ASP A 78 21.33 5.13 8.02
N ARG A 79 20.12 4.99 7.44
CA ARG A 79 19.91 4.54 6.07
C ARG A 79 18.96 5.48 5.33
N THR A 80 19.55 6.34 4.51
CA THR A 80 18.81 7.34 3.74
C THR A 80 18.32 6.81 2.38
N VAL A 81 19.04 5.86 1.76
CA VAL A 81 18.71 5.29 0.45
C VAL A 81 17.68 4.17 0.64
N TRP A 82 16.50 4.34 0.04
CA TRP A 82 15.45 3.33 0.08
C TRP A 82 15.55 2.40 -1.13
N LYS A 83 15.69 1.11 -0.84
CA LYS A 83 15.83 0.04 -1.82
C LYS A 83 14.76 -1.02 -1.64
N HIS A 84 14.35 -1.61 -2.76
CA HIS A 84 13.26 -2.57 -2.80
C HIS A 84 13.57 -3.71 -3.74
N TRP A 85 13.12 -4.91 -3.40
CA TRP A 85 12.95 -5.97 -4.37
C TRP A 85 11.60 -5.81 -5.07
N LEU A 86 11.63 -5.62 -6.38
CA LEU A 86 10.45 -5.61 -7.22
C LEU A 86 10.44 -6.89 -8.06
N THR A 87 9.47 -7.77 -7.80
CA THR A 87 9.24 -8.96 -8.63
C THR A 87 8.09 -8.67 -9.59
N ILE A 88 8.35 -8.71 -10.89
CA ILE A 88 7.35 -8.51 -11.94
C ILE A 88 7.07 -9.87 -12.59
N LEU A 89 5.89 -10.42 -12.39
CA LEU A 89 5.46 -11.65 -13.04
C LEU A 89 4.65 -11.32 -14.30
N LYS A 90 5.16 -11.80 -15.42
CA LYS A 90 4.55 -11.68 -16.74
C LYS A 90 4.06 -13.06 -17.21
N PRO A 91 2.74 -13.29 -17.30
CA PRO A 91 2.23 -14.52 -17.92
C PRO A 91 2.66 -14.64 -19.39
N ALA A 92 2.66 -15.86 -19.92
CA ALA A 92 2.96 -16.11 -21.33
C ALA A 92 1.97 -15.37 -22.27
N LYS A 93 0.75 -15.16 -21.80
CA LYS A 93 -0.28 -14.37 -22.47
C LYS A 93 -0.66 -13.20 -21.59
N VAL A 94 -0.57 -11.99 -22.10
CA VAL A 94 -0.99 -10.75 -21.46
C VAL A 94 -2.09 -10.12 -22.28
N ASP A 95 -3.28 -9.96 -21.70
CA ASP A 95 -4.50 -9.51 -22.40
C ASP A 95 -4.85 -8.04 -22.12
N THR A 96 -4.10 -7.35 -21.26
CA THR A 96 -4.43 -6.01 -20.77
C THR A 96 -3.18 -5.14 -20.58
N THR A 97 -3.33 -3.82 -20.68
CA THR A 97 -2.30 -2.84 -20.35
C THR A 97 -2.35 -2.40 -18.87
N THR A 98 -3.18 -3.07 -18.07
CA THR A 98 -3.26 -2.86 -16.62
C THR A 98 -2.44 -3.91 -15.89
N ALA A 99 -1.58 -3.47 -14.96
CA ALA A 99 -0.89 -4.37 -14.04
C ALA A 99 -1.44 -4.26 -12.61
N MET A 100 -1.36 -5.34 -11.83
CA MET A 100 -1.52 -5.24 -10.38
C MET A 100 -0.18 -4.96 -9.73
N LEU A 101 -0.15 -4.01 -8.79
CA LEU A 101 0.95 -3.81 -7.85
C LEU A 101 0.51 -4.23 -6.45
N PHE A 102 1.11 -5.30 -5.91
CA PHE A 102 0.95 -5.71 -4.52
C PHE A 102 2.09 -5.12 -3.68
N ILE A 103 1.75 -4.30 -2.69
CA ILE A 103 2.72 -3.66 -1.81
C ILE A 103 2.96 -4.56 -0.61
N GLY A 104 4.19 -5.03 -0.45
CA GLY A 104 4.63 -5.94 0.59
C GLY A 104 5.61 -5.32 1.59
N GLY A 105 5.80 -6.02 2.70
CA GLY A 105 6.78 -5.68 3.73
C GLY A 105 8.16 -6.29 3.44
N GLY A 106 8.92 -6.48 4.50
CA GLY A 106 10.27 -7.06 4.48
C GLY A 106 11.31 -6.16 5.12
N GLU A 107 12.50 -6.69 5.28
CA GLU A 107 13.61 -6.04 5.98
C GLU A 107 14.73 -5.61 5.02
N ASN A 108 15.45 -4.58 5.42
CA ASN A 108 16.65 -4.12 4.74
C ASN A 108 17.74 -5.21 4.69
N GLY A 109 18.45 -5.29 3.56
CA GLY A 109 19.59 -6.22 3.42
C GLY A 109 19.21 -7.67 3.16
N GLY A 110 17.93 -8.00 3.06
CA GLY A 110 17.48 -9.31 2.65
C GLY A 110 17.96 -9.68 1.24
N PRO A 111 18.19 -10.97 0.95
CA PRO A 111 18.61 -11.42 -0.38
C PRO A 111 17.52 -11.19 -1.42
N ALA A 112 17.91 -11.17 -2.69
CA ALA A 112 16.95 -11.15 -3.79
C ALA A 112 16.01 -12.36 -3.70
N PRO A 113 14.70 -12.21 -3.98
CA PRO A 113 13.76 -13.31 -4.02
C PRO A 113 14.23 -14.41 -4.99
N GLY A 114 14.32 -15.64 -4.51
CA GLY A 114 14.69 -16.80 -5.34
C GLY A 114 13.51 -17.51 -6.02
N LYS A 115 12.29 -17.16 -5.63
CA LYS A 115 11.04 -17.71 -6.16
C LYS A 115 9.94 -16.65 -6.16
N VAL A 116 8.94 -16.90 -6.97
CA VAL A 116 7.72 -16.06 -6.99
C VAL A 116 6.77 -16.54 -5.88
N ASP A 117 6.05 -15.61 -5.30
CA ASP A 117 4.96 -15.90 -4.37
C ASP A 117 3.79 -16.58 -5.10
N ASP A 118 3.23 -17.64 -4.50
CA ASP A 118 2.17 -18.44 -5.12
C ASP A 118 0.89 -17.62 -5.36
N MET A 119 0.55 -16.68 -4.47
CA MET A 119 -0.59 -15.78 -4.63
C MET A 119 -0.40 -14.89 -5.88
N ILE A 120 0.80 -14.32 -6.03
CA ILE A 120 1.13 -13.47 -7.19
C ILE A 120 1.01 -14.28 -8.49
N ALA A 121 1.53 -15.52 -8.50
CA ALA A 121 1.43 -16.40 -9.66
C ALA A 121 -0.02 -16.78 -9.98
N GLN A 122 -0.81 -17.14 -8.98
CA GLN A 122 -2.24 -17.46 -9.15
C GLN A 122 -3.02 -16.30 -9.76
N ILE A 123 -2.86 -15.09 -9.23
CA ILE A 123 -3.58 -13.91 -9.73
C ILE A 123 -3.16 -13.63 -11.17
N ALA A 124 -1.86 -13.60 -11.47
CA ALA A 124 -1.37 -13.28 -12.81
C ALA A 124 -1.84 -14.27 -13.87
N LEU A 125 -1.73 -15.58 -13.58
CA LEU A 125 -2.15 -16.64 -14.48
C LEU A 125 -3.68 -16.69 -14.64
N GLY A 126 -4.41 -16.48 -13.53
CA GLY A 126 -5.87 -16.48 -13.54
C GLY A 126 -6.48 -15.28 -14.27
N THR A 127 -5.73 -14.17 -14.37
CA THR A 127 -6.22 -12.93 -15.01
C THR A 127 -5.52 -12.59 -16.33
N ASN A 128 -4.56 -13.40 -16.80
CA ASN A 128 -3.73 -13.07 -17.95
C ASN A 128 -3.19 -11.62 -17.93
N SER A 129 -2.82 -11.12 -16.77
CA SER A 129 -2.31 -9.78 -16.58
C SER A 129 -0.95 -9.79 -15.87
N VAL A 130 -0.18 -8.73 -16.02
CA VAL A 130 1.04 -8.55 -15.23
C VAL A 130 0.67 -8.31 -13.78
N VAL A 131 1.33 -9.04 -12.86
CA VAL A 131 1.22 -8.80 -11.43
C VAL A 131 2.61 -8.63 -10.83
N ALA A 132 2.81 -7.54 -10.11
CA ALA A 132 4.09 -7.23 -9.47
C ALA A 132 3.97 -7.17 -7.95
N SER A 133 5.02 -7.58 -7.25
CA SER A 133 5.15 -7.47 -5.80
C SER A 133 6.33 -6.58 -5.47
N LEU A 134 6.07 -5.50 -4.71
CA LEU A 134 7.08 -4.59 -4.20
C LEU A 134 7.36 -4.92 -2.73
N GLY A 135 8.55 -5.40 -2.42
CA GLY A 135 8.98 -5.69 -1.05
C GLY A 135 9.58 -4.48 -0.33
N GLN A 136 9.83 -4.64 0.97
CA GLN A 136 10.56 -3.68 1.82
C GLN A 136 9.88 -2.29 1.89
N VAL A 137 8.55 -2.26 2.01
CA VAL A 137 7.79 -1.05 2.27
C VAL A 137 7.17 -1.14 3.68
N PRO A 138 7.71 -0.34 4.65
CA PRO A 138 8.84 0.60 4.56
C PRO A 138 10.21 -0.09 4.48
N ASN A 139 11.26 0.69 4.17
CA ASN A 139 12.63 0.25 4.40
C ASN A 139 12.91 0.22 5.90
N GLN A 140 13.21 -0.95 6.45
CA GLN A 140 13.36 -1.19 7.90
C GLN A 140 14.32 -2.35 8.19
N PRO A 141 14.91 -2.46 9.42
CA PRO A 141 14.87 -1.46 10.47
C PRO A 141 15.60 -0.17 10.11
N LEU A 142 15.29 0.93 10.83
CA LEU A 142 16.02 2.21 10.78
C LEU A 142 16.45 2.63 12.18
N HIS A 143 17.67 3.16 12.29
CA HIS A 143 18.21 3.71 13.53
C HIS A 143 18.22 5.24 13.45
N PHE A 144 17.77 5.86 14.53
CA PHE A 144 17.72 7.31 14.67
C PHE A 144 18.68 7.74 15.76
N PRO A 145 19.59 8.70 15.51
CA PRO A 145 20.62 9.10 16.47
C PRO A 145 20.06 9.61 17.82
N ASP A 146 18.88 10.21 17.78
CA ASP A 146 18.19 10.75 18.94
C ASP A 146 17.05 9.84 19.45
N GLU A 147 17.19 8.54 19.27
CA GLU A 147 16.22 7.53 19.73
C GLU A 147 15.99 7.61 21.25
N PRO A 148 14.78 7.95 21.73
CA PRO A 148 14.52 8.11 23.15
C PRO A 148 14.38 6.80 23.91
N MET A 149 14.07 5.69 23.22
CA MET A 149 13.76 4.42 23.87
C MET A 149 14.89 3.41 23.74
N GLU A 150 15.41 2.94 24.85
CA GLU A 150 16.57 2.03 24.90
C GLU A 150 16.40 0.79 24.01
N LYS A 151 15.19 0.21 24.03
CA LYS A 151 14.89 -1.01 23.24
C LYS A 151 15.06 -0.85 21.71
N TYR A 152 15.01 0.38 21.18
CA TYR A 152 15.17 0.65 19.75
C TYR A 152 16.56 1.13 19.37
N LYS A 153 17.41 1.51 20.33
CA LYS A 153 18.78 1.95 20.04
C LYS A 153 19.62 0.86 19.36
N GLU A 154 19.46 -0.36 19.80
CA GLU A 154 20.23 -1.50 19.27
C GLU A 154 19.52 -2.16 18.07
N ARG A 155 18.21 -2.44 18.17
CA ARG A 155 17.49 -3.17 17.13
C ARG A 155 16.94 -2.31 15.99
N GLY A 156 16.93 -0.98 16.16
CA GLY A 156 16.25 -0.08 15.24
C GLY A 156 14.73 -0.08 15.39
N ARG A 157 14.07 0.75 14.60
CA ARG A 157 12.61 0.83 14.54
C ARG A 157 12.08 0.19 13.28
N GLU A 158 11.01 -0.56 13.43
CA GLU A 158 10.29 -1.26 12.37
C GLU A 158 8.81 -0.98 12.47
N GLU A 159 8.09 -1.19 11.38
CA GLU A 159 6.64 -1.22 11.33
C GLU A 159 6.00 0.01 12.01
N ASP A 160 5.05 -0.19 12.93
CA ASP A 160 4.38 0.90 13.64
C ASP A 160 5.32 1.69 14.54
N ALA A 161 6.33 1.05 15.11
CA ALA A 161 7.33 1.75 15.91
C ALA A 161 8.08 2.81 15.10
N MET A 162 8.36 2.56 13.81
CA MET A 162 8.98 3.55 12.93
C MET A 162 7.97 4.65 12.52
N ILE A 163 6.75 4.27 12.19
CA ILE A 163 5.71 5.21 11.80
C ILE A 163 5.44 6.20 12.94
N THR A 164 5.23 5.68 14.15
CA THR A 164 4.92 6.50 15.34
C THR A 164 6.06 7.44 15.73
N TYR A 165 7.32 6.97 15.62
CA TYR A 165 8.48 7.84 15.83
C TYR A 165 8.50 9.00 14.83
N THR A 166 8.26 8.73 13.55
CA THR A 166 8.29 9.77 12.50
C THR A 166 7.11 10.74 12.62
N TRP A 167 5.97 10.30 13.14
CA TRP A 167 4.84 11.17 13.47
C TRP A 167 5.15 12.08 14.66
N ASP A 168 5.77 11.56 15.73
CA ASP A 168 6.24 12.33 16.87
C ASP A 168 7.24 13.40 16.43
N LYS A 169 8.17 13.05 15.53
CA LYS A 169 9.13 14.01 14.97
C LYS A 169 8.40 15.15 14.22
N TYR A 170 7.39 14.83 13.40
CA TYR A 170 6.60 15.85 12.75
C TYR A 170 5.87 16.76 13.76
N ILE A 171 5.20 16.17 14.75
CA ILE A 171 4.46 16.93 15.77
C ILE A 171 5.38 17.90 16.52
N LYS A 172 6.62 17.50 16.78
CA LYS A 172 7.61 18.33 17.50
C LYS A 172 8.29 19.38 16.65
N THR A 173 8.42 19.14 15.33
CA THR A 173 9.26 19.98 14.46
C THR A 173 8.48 20.71 13.38
N ALA A 174 7.26 20.27 13.07
CA ALA A 174 6.45 20.67 11.91
C ALA A 174 7.16 20.46 10.55
N ASP A 175 8.19 19.63 10.49
CA ASP A 175 8.88 19.27 9.24
C ASP A 175 8.08 18.20 8.50
N GLU A 176 7.41 18.61 7.40
CA GLU A 176 6.56 17.76 6.56
C GLU A 176 7.29 16.55 5.94
N GLY A 177 8.61 16.56 5.91
CA GLY A 177 9.41 15.46 5.36
C GLY A 177 9.59 14.26 6.33
N TRP A 178 9.18 14.38 7.60
CA TRP A 178 9.37 13.31 8.58
C TRP A 178 8.44 12.11 8.40
N PRO A 179 7.13 12.26 8.16
CA PRO A 179 6.22 11.11 8.16
C PRO A 179 6.64 10.02 7.16
N ALA A 180 6.95 8.83 7.65
CA ALA A 180 7.40 7.68 6.84
C ALA A 180 6.36 7.25 5.78
N ARG A 181 5.10 7.64 5.92
CA ARG A 181 4.06 7.42 4.91
C ARG A 181 4.38 8.07 3.56
N LEU A 182 5.14 9.17 3.56
CA LEU A 182 5.55 9.84 2.33
C LEU A 182 6.50 8.98 1.48
N PRO A 183 7.68 8.53 2.02
CA PRO A 183 8.55 7.66 1.24
C PRO A 183 7.93 6.29 0.94
N MET A 184 7.05 5.75 1.79
CA MET A 184 6.30 4.52 1.49
C MET A 184 5.44 4.70 0.23
N THR A 185 4.69 5.80 0.12
CA THR A 185 3.86 6.12 -1.06
C THR A 185 4.71 6.32 -2.29
N LYS A 186 5.79 7.10 -2.19
CA LYS A 186 6.70 7.34 -3.31
C LYS A 186 7.36 6.05 -3.80
N SER A 187 7.66 5.10 -2.92
CA SER A 187 8.18 3.79 -3.32
C SER A 187 7.21 3.02 -4.21
N ALA A 188 5.91 3.05 -3.89
CA ALA A 188 4.89 2.43 -4.73
C ALA A 188 4.75 3.11 -6.10
N VAL A 189 4.78 4.45 -6.15
CA VAL A 189 4.77 5.21 -7.41
C VAL A 189 6.00 4.87 -8.26
N ARG A 190 7.20 4.82 -7.66
CA ARG A 190 8.44 4.45 -8.37
C ARG A 190 8.43 2.99 -8.84
N ALA A 191 7.77 2.09 -8.12
CA ALA A 191 7.56 0.73 -8.60
C ALA A 191 6.68 0.70 -9.86
N MET A 192 5.60 1.48 -9.90
CA MET A 192 4.76 1.61 -11.10
C MET A 192 5.55 2.19 -12.28
N ASP A 193 6.38 3.23 -12.05
CA ASP A 193 7.28 3.77 -13.07
C ASP A 193 8.23 2.69 -13.62
N THR A 194 8.82 1.90 -12.70
CA THR A 194 9.75 0.81 -13.05
C THR A 194 9.05 -0.27 -13.88
N ILE A 195 7.84 -0.69 -13.50
CA ILE A 195 7.06 -1.69 -14.23
C ILE A 195 6.79 -1.21 -15.66
N THR A 196 6.29 0.02 -15.81
CA THR A 196 6.01 0.61 -17.13
C THR A 196 7.29 0.67 -18.00
N LEU A 197 8.38 1.22 -17.46
CA LEU A 197 9.62 1.41 -18.20
C LEU A 197 10.30 0.07 -18.55
N PHE A 198 10.38 -0.84 -17.59
CA PHE A 198 11.03 -2.13 -17.78
C PHE A 198 10.28 -3.01 -18.79
N LEU A 199 8.96 -3.13 -18.65
CA LEU A 199 8.18 -3.99 -19.56
C LEU A 199 8.09 -3.43 -20.98
N ALA A 200 8.18 -2.10 -21.17
CA ALA A 200 8.26 -1.49 -22.49
C ALA A 200 9.62 -1.73 -23.19
N SER A 201 10.67 -2.10 -22.45
CA SER A 201 11.98 -2.40 -23.01
C SER A 201 12.00 -3.76 -23.73
N GLU A 202 13.03 -4.00 -24.54
CA GLU A 202 13.27 -5.30 -25.19
C GLU A 202 13.44 -6.42 -24.15
N GLU A 203 14.16 -6.16 -23.07
CA GLU A 203 14.41 -7.10 -21.97
C GLU A 203 13.11 -7.49 -21.24
N GLY A 204 12.16 -6.55 -21.06
CA GLY A 204 10.83 -6.79 -20.48
C GLY A 204 9.83 -7.38 -21.47
N GLY A 205 10.15 -7.40 -22.76
CA GLY A 205 9.34 -8.02 -23.81
C GLY A 205 8.45 -7.06 -24.62
N GLY A 206 8.65 -5.73 -24.49
CA GLY A 206 7.96 -4.72 -25.31
C GLY A 206 6.46 -4.58 -24.99
N ILE A 207 6.05 -4.80 -23.74
CA ILE A 207 4.64 -4.79 -23.33
C ILE A 207 4.30 -3.42 -22.71
N PRO A 208 3.29 -2.71 -23.24
CA PRO A 208 2.83 -1.46 -22.64
C PRO A 208 2.01 -1.74 -21.37
N ILE A 209 2.36 -1.05 -20.27
CA ILE A 209 1.56 -0.99 -19.05
C ILE A 209 1.27 0.47 -18.75
N ASP A 210 0.01 0.85 -18.78
CA ASP A 210 -0.46 2.23 -18.69
C ASP A 210 -1.17 2.54 -17.36
N THR A 211 -1.83 1.52 -16.79
CA THR A 211 -2.65 1.68 -15.59
C THR A 211 -2.37 0.59 -14.57
N PHE A 212 -2.79 0.84 -13.33
CA PHE A 212 -2.50 -0.05 -12.21
C PHE A 212 -3.73 -0.31 -11.33
N TYR A 213 -3.82 -1.54 -10.87
CA TYR A 213 -4.62 -1.92 -9.72
C TYR A 213 -3.68 -2.10 -8.53
N VAL A 214 -3.91 -1.40 -7.41
CA VAL A 214 -2.98 -1.43 -6.28
C VAL A 214 -3.61 -2.13 -5.08
N ALA A 215 -2.87 -3.03 -4.45
CA ALA A 215 -3.29 -3.74 -3.25
C ALA A 215 -2.15 -3.85 -2.23
N GLY A 216 -2.50 -4.01 -0.97
CA GLY A 216 -1.54 -4.22 0.11
C GLY A 216 -2.23 -4.38 1.46
N GLY A 217 -1.56 -5.05 2.40
CA GLY A 217 -2.10 -5.33 3.73
C GLY A 217 -1.63 -4.38 4.82
N SER A 218 -2.51 -4.06 5.78
CA SER A 218 -2.17 -3.28 6.97
C SER A 218 -1.54 -1.92 6.61
N LYS A 219 -0.33 -1.62 7.09
CA LYS A 219 0.44 -0.42 6.72
C LYS A 219 0.60 -0.24 5.21
N ARG A 220 0.64 -1.31 4.45
CA ARG A 220 0.72 -1.30 2.98
C ARG A 220 -0.66 -1.08 2.35
N GLY A 221 -1.74 -1.46 3.04
CA GLY A 221 -3.11 -1.05 2.71
C GLY A 221 -3.31 0.46 2.88
N TRP A 222 -2.71 1.05 3.90
CA TRP A 222 -2.62 2.51 4.02
C TRP A 222 -1.86 3.12 2.83
N THR A 223 -0.70 2.53 2.47
CA THR A 223 0.06 2.97 1.29
C THR A 223 -0.72 2.78 0.00
N THR A 224 -1.56 1.75 -0.10
CA THR A 224 -2.49 1.55 -1.23
C THR A 224 -3.42 2.75 -1.39
N TRP A 225 -4.05 3.20 -0.31
CA TRP A 225 -4.88 4.40 -0.32
C TRP A 225 -4.12 5.65 -0.75
N THR A 226 -2.97 5.92 -0.11
CA THR A 226 -2.20 7.13 -0.39
C THR A 226 -1.61 7.14 -1.79
N THR A 227 -1.25 5.97 -2.35
CA THR A 227 -0.82 5.84 -3.76
C THR A 227 -1.95 6.20 -4.72
N ALA A 228 -3.17 5.69 -4.48
CA ALA A 228 -4.34 6.03 -5.28
C ALA A 228 -4.75 7.52 -5.16
N ALA A 229 -4.43 8.16 -4.04
CA ALA A 229 -4.71 9.58 -3.85
C ALA A 229 -3.83 10.50 -4.71
N VAL A 230 -2.61 10.05 -5.07
CA VAL A 230 -1.60 10.91 -5.71
C VAL A 230 -1.22 10.49 -7.13
N ASP A 231 -1.60 9.28 -7.57
CA ASP A 231 -1.24 8.78 -8.90
C ASP A 231 -2.49 8.42 -9.73
N PRO A 232 -2.79 9.17 -10.81
CA PRO A 232 -3.98 8.96 -11.62
C PRO A 232 -3.94 7.67 -12.46
N ARG A 233 -2.81 6.98 -12.55
CA ARG A 233 -2.71 5.68 -13.21
C ARG A 233 -3.40 4.58 -12.40
N VAL A 234 -3.72 4.83 -11.13
CA VAL A 234 -4.41 3.85 -10.28
C VAL A 234 -5.90 3.84 -10.60
N ILE A 235 -6.36 2.76 -11.23
CA ILE A 235 -7.75 2.58 -11.69
C ILE A 235 -8.61 1.71 -10.78
N GLY A 236 -8.02 1.10 -9.76
CA GLY A 236 -8.72 0.28 -8.77
C GLY A 236 -7.81 -0.05 -7.59
N ILE A 237 -8.40 -0.30 -6.42
CA ILE A 237 -7.63 -0.61 -5.21
C ILE A 237 -8.27 -1.71 -4.36
N SER A 238 -7.41 -2.46 -3.65
CA SER A 238 -7.80 -3.29 -2.50
C SER A 238 -6.89 -2.99 -1.30
N PRO A 239 -7.29 -2.07 -0.44
CA PRO A 239 -6.69 -1.95 0.89
C PRO A 239 -7.18 -3.11 1.76
N ILE A 240 -6.22 -3.87 2.32
CA ILE A 240 -6.50 -5.12 3.04
C ILE A 240 -6.15 -4.90 4.52
N VAL A 241 -7.02 -5.33 5.43
CA VAL A 241 -6.85 -5.24 6.90
C VAL A 241 -6.34 -3.87 7.36
N ILE A 242 -7.04 -2.82 6.92
CA ILE A 242 -6.77 -1.43 7.33
C ILE A 242 -8.09 -0.68 7.53
N ASP A 243 -8.88 -1.15 8.45
CA ASP A 243 -10.21 -0.65 8.77
C ASP A 243 -10.13 0.50 9.77
N MET A 244 -9.49 1.60 9.37
CA MET A 244 -9.25 2.71 10.30
C MET A 244 -9.16 4.09 9.63
N LEU A 245 -9.92 4.34 8.57
CA LEU A 245 -10.07 5.69 8.05
C LEU A 245 -10.91 6.53 9.03
N ASN A 246 -10.69 7.86 9.00
CA ASN A 246 -11.22 8.78 10.00
C ASN A 246 -10.63 8.46 11.39
N LEU A 247 -9.32 8.56 11.46
CA LEU A 247 -8.45 7.99 12.49
C LEU A 247 -8.86 8.36 13.91
N GLU A 248 -9.15 9.63 14.19
CA GLU A 248 -9.54 10.06 15.53
C GLU A 248 -10.83 9.39 15.99
N LYS A 249 -11.87 9.35 15.15
CA LYS A 249 -13.12 8.67 15.49
C LYS A 249 -12.95 7.16 15.68
N SER A 250 -12.10 6.55 14.83
CA SER A 250 -11.78 5.13 14.96
C SER A 250 -11.05 4.83 16.26
N PHE A 251 -10.09 5.67 16.67
CA PHE A 251 -9.40 5.51 17.96
C PHE A 251 -10.30 5.81 19.17
N GLU A 252 -11.13 6.83 19.13
CA GLU A 252 -12.13 7.06 20.18
C GLU A 252 -13.07 5.88 20.36
N HIS A 253 -13.50 5.28 19.25
CA HIS A 253 -14.35 4.10 19.28
C HIS A 253 -13.60 2.89 19.83
N HIS A 254 -12.36 2.66 19.42
CA HIS A 254 -11.49 1.60 19.92
C HIS A 254 -11.37 1.66 21.44
N TYR A 255 -11.04 2.84 22.00
CA TYR A 255 -10.92 3.01 23.44
C TYR A 255 -12.25 2.80 24.16
N ARG A 256 -13.36 3.29 23.62
CA ARG A 256 -14.70 3.06 24.21
C ARG A 256 -15.12 1.61 24.18
N ALA A 257 -14.73 0.86 23.14
CA ALA A 257 -15.10 -0.54 23.00
C ALA A 257 -14.36 -1.46 23.98
N TYR A 258 -13.06 -1.22 24.16
CA TYR A 258 -12.19 -2.08 25.00
C TYR A 258 -11.97 -1.51 26.41
N GLY A 259 -12.14 -0.21 26.62
CA GLY A 259 -11.80 0.47 27.88
C GLY A 259 -10.31 0.72 28.08
N HIS A 260 -9.50 0.36 27.09
CA HIS A 260 -8.05 0.54 27.05
C HIS A 260 -7.56 0.50 25.58
N TRP A 261 -6.30 0.85 25.34
CA TRP A 261 -5.66 0.61 24.06
C TRP A 261 -5.27 -0.86 23.94
N SER A 262 -5.58 -1.52 22.82
CA SER A 262 -5.12 -2.90 22.59
C SER A 262 -3.60 -2.93 22.43
N GLU A 263 -2.97 -4.05 22.75
CA GLU A 263 -1.52 -4.23 22.58
C GLU A 263 -1.05 -3.97 21.15
N ALA A 264 -1.90 -4.24 20.17
CA ALA A 264 -1.60 -4.03 18.76
C ALA A 264 -1.33 -2.56 18.40
N VAL A 265 -1.99 -1.60 19.09
CA VAL A 265 -1.74 -0.16 18.90
C VAL A 265 -0.79 0.44 19.92
N GLY A 266 -0.11 -0.41 20.72
CA GLY A 266 0.77 0.01 21.79
C GLY A 266 1.93 0.93 21.39
N ASN A 267 2.40 0.86 20.13
CA ASN A 267 3.43 1.78 19.65
C ASN A 267 2.95 3.25 19.60
N TYR A 268 1.66 3.46 19.32
CA TYR A 268 1.06 4.80 19.30
C TYR A 268 0.91 5.35 20.72
N GLU A 269 0.46 4.52 21.67
CA GLU A 269 0.37 4.84 23.09
C GLU A 269 1.76 5.13 23.68
N GLU A 270 2.73 4.27 23.42
CA GLU A 270 4.10 4.37 23.90
C GLU A 270 4.80 5.66 23.47
N MET A 271 4.51 6.15 22.27
CA MET A 271 5.01 7.43 21.75
C MET A 271 4.17 8.64 22.20
N GLY A 272 3.12 8.42 23.00
CA GLY A 272 2.22 9.49 23.49
C GLY A 272 1.38 10.13 22.38
N LEU A 273 1.22 9.46 21.22
CA LEU A 273 0.49 10.04 20.08
C LEU A 273 -1.01 10.19 20.36
N MET A 274 -1.56 9.35 21.24
CA MET A 274 -2.96 9.41 21.66
C MET A 274 -3.27 10.69 22.46
N ASP A 275 -2.29 11.27 23.14
CA ASP A 275 -2.46 12.50 23.92
C ASP A 275 -2.59 13.76 23.03
N TYR A 276 -2.22 13.63 21.74
CA TYR A 276 -2.35 14.72 20.76
C TYR A 276 -3.69 14.70 20.02
N MET A 277 -4.57 13.72 20.26
CA MET A 277 -5.90 13.70 19.65
C MET A 277 -6.66 15.00 19.98
N GLY A 278 -7.20 15.66 18.97
CA GLY A 278 -7.81 17.01 19.09
C GLY A 278 -6.82 18.17 19.07
N ASP A 279 -5.51 17.95 19.03
CA ASP A 279 -4.50 19.03 18.91
C ASP A 279 -4.34 19.44 17.43
N GLU A 280 -4.13 20.73 17.19
CA GLU A 280 -3.95 21.27 15.84
C GLU A 280 -2.75 20.62 15.10
N ARG A 281 -1.67 20.32 15.80
CA ARG A 281 -0.48 19.65 15.21
C ARG A 281 -0.80 18.24 14.73
N TYR A 282 -1.63 17.54 15.48
CA TYR A 282 -2.10 16.20 15.10
C TYR A 282 -3.02 16.27 13.88
N HIS A 283 -3.98 17.20 13.86
CA HIS A 283 -4.81 17.42 12.69
C HIS A 283 -4.00 17.82 11.44
N ASN A 284 -2.94 18.63 11.60
CA ASN A 284 -2.06 18.97 10.49
C ASN A 284 -1.24 17.76 9.99
N LEU A 285 -0.83 16.85 10.88
CA LEU A 285 -0.25 15.56 10.51
C LEU A 285 -1.24 14.72 9.70
N LEU A 286 -2.47 14.58 10.18
CA LEU A 286 -3.51 13.78 9.49
C LEU A 286 -3.77 14.27 8.07
N LYS A 287 -3.79 15.59 7.82
CA LYS A 287 -3.90 16.16 6.45
C LYS A 287 -2.80 15.70 5.50
N ILE A 288 -1.67 15.24 6.03
CA ILE A 288 -0.54 14.73 5.23
C ILE A 288 -0.66 13.21 5.04
N VAL A 289 -0.95 12.48 6.12
CA VAL A 289 -0.78 11.04 6.13
C VAL A 289 -2.07 10.24 6.04
N GLU A 290 -3.21 10.80 6.46
CA GLU A 290 -4.43 10.04 6.60
C GLU A 290 -5.21 9.91 5.29
N PRO A 291 -5.53 8.68 4.84
CA PRO A 291 -6.31 8.46 3.63
C PRO A 291 -7.68 9.14 3.63
N TYR A 292 -8.35 9.27 4.78
CA TYR A 292 -9.65 9.93 4.86
C TYR A 292 -9.62 11.41 4.41
N GLU A 293 -8.51 12.11 4.61
CA GLU A 293 -8.33 13.48 4.15
C GLU A 293 -8.31 13.59 2.61
N TYR A 294 -8.04 12.49 1.93
CA TYR A 294 -8.02 12.37 0.48
C TYR A 294 -9.29 11.72 -0.10
N ARG A 295 -10.33 11.46 0.69
CA ARG A 295 -11.51 10.67 0.30
C ARG A 295 -12.21 11.16 -0.96
N SER A 296 -12.22 12.45 -1.21
CA SER A 296 -12.80 13.04 -2.43
C SER A 296 -12.10 12.64 -3.73
N ARG A 297 -10.89 12.05 -3.64
CA ARG A 297 -10.11 11.59 -4.79
C ARG A 297 -10.37 10.12 -5.16
N TYR A 298 -11.04 9.34 -4.29
CA TYR A 298 -11.19 7.90 -4.46
C TYR A 298 -12.41 7.51 -5.30
N TRP A 299 -12.50 7.99 -6.52
CA TRP A 299 -13.58 7.63 -7.45
C TRP A 299 -13.40 6.26 -8.12
N MET A 300 -12.17 5.72 -8.16
CA MET A 300 -11.91 4.39 -8.70
C MET A 300 -12.65 3.31 -7.91
N PRO A 301 -12.98 2.16 -8.53
CA PRO A 301 -13.46 0.98 -7.84
C PRO A 301 -12.53 0.56 -6.70
N LYS A 302 -13.11 0.22 -5.57
CA LYS A 302 -12.37 -0.21 -4.38
C LYS A 302 -13.03 -1.38 -3.69
N PHE A 303 -12.21 -2.34 -3.25
CA PHE A 303 -12.64 -3.49 -2.49
C PHE A 303 -11.86 -3.57 -1.18
N LEU A 304 -12.54 -3.23 -0.08
CA LEU A 304 -11.99 -3.28 1.25
C LEU A 304 -12.14 -4.69 1.82
N ILE A 305 -11.02 -5.33 2.14
CA ILE A 305 -11.00 -6.69 2.70
C ILE A 305 -10.48 -6.59 4.12
N ASN A 306 -11.35 -6.77 5.10
CA ASN A 306 -11.04 -6.67 6.52
C ASN A 306 -11.30 -8.00 7.24
N SER A 307 -10.81 -8.11 8.45
CA SER A 307 -10.94 -9.29 9.30
C SER A 307 -11.95 -9.03 10.42
N SER A 308 -12.79 -10.01 10.75
CA SER A 308 -13.71 -9.89 11.88
C SER A 308 -13.05 -10.14 13.24
N GLY A 309 -11.87 -10.77 13.26
CA GLY A 309 -11.07 -11.04 14.45
C GLY A 309 -9.79 -10.21 14.51
N ASP A 310 -9.77 -9.04 13.88
CA ASP A 310 -8.60 -8.17 13.82
C ASP A 310 -8.22 -7.65 15.21
N GLU A 311 -6.96 -7.76 15.56
CA GLU A 311 -6.41 -7.29 16.83
C GLU A 311 -6.08 -5.79 16.83
N PHE A 312 -6.01 -5.16 15.64
CA PHE A 312 -5.75 -3.73 15.48
C PHE A 312 -7.04 -2.93 15.31
N PHE A 313 -8.01 -3.46 14.55
CA PHE A 313 -9.18 -2.71 14.10
C PHE A 313 -10.48 -3.42 14.49
N LEU A 314 -11.42 -2.65 15.02
CA LEU A 314 -12.75 -3.17 15.31
C LEU A 314 -13.52 -3.47 14.01
N PRO A 315 -14.27 -4.58 13.95
CA PRO A 315 -14.97 -5.00 12.73
C PRO A 315 -16.18 -4.13 12.37
N ASP A 316 -16.44 -3.06 13.09
CA ASP A 316 -17.47 -2.05 12.84
C ASP A 316 -16.89 -0.66 12.55
N SER A 317 -15.58 -0.55 12.32
CA SER A 317 -14.90 0.73 12.08
C SER A 317 -15.31 1.39 10.77
N SER A 318 -15.76 0.62 9.78
CA SER A 318 -16.26 1.16 8.50
C SER A 318 -17.40 2.18 8.65
N GLN A 319 -18.15 2.16 9.75
CA GLN A 319 -19.20 3.14 10.04
C GLN A 319 -18.70 4.60 10.05
N PHE A 320 -17.39 4.83 10.24
CA PHE A 320 -16.82 6.17 10.35
C PHE A 320 -16.38 6.78 9.02
N TYR A 321 -16.43 6.00 7.93
CA TYR A 321 -15.91 6.48 6.64
C TYR A 321 -16.63 5.92 5.41
N TRP A 322 -17.41 4.85 5.55
CA TRP A 322 -17.99 4.14 4.41
C TRP A 322 -18.85 5.04 3.53
N ASP A 323 -19.76 5.79 4.13
CA ASP A 323 -20.69 6.64 3.38
C ASP A 323 -20.00 7.81 2.68
N ASP A 324 -18.87 8.28 3.20
CA ASP A 324 -18.10 9.38 2.64
C ASP A 324 -17.20 8.98 1.45
N LEU A 325 -17.05 7.68 1.19
CA LEU A 325 -16.25 7.19 0.06
C LEU A 325 -17.07 7.23 -1.24
N PRO A 326 -16.61 7.96 -2.28
CA PRO A 326 -17.31 8.06 -3.56
C PRO A 326 -17.09 6.82 -4.45
N GLY A 327 -17.92 6.67 -5.48
CA GLY A 327 -17.77 5.67 -6.53
C GLY A 327 -18.08 4.24 -6.10
N ILE A 328 -17.68 3.28 -6.92
CA ILE A 328 -17.91 1.85 -6.69
C ILE A 328 -17.07 1.39 -5.50
N LYS A 329 -17.72 0.81 -4.50
CA LYS A 329 -17.07 0.35 -3.28
C LYS A 329 -17.70 -0.95 -2.78
N TYR A 330 -16.85 -1.89 -2.37
CA TYR A 330 -17.25 -3.16 -1.78
C TYR A 330 -16.51 -3.37 -0.47
N LEU A 331 -17.17 -3.98 0.49
CA LEU A 331 -16.65 -4.27 1.82
C LEU A 331 -16.84 -5.74 2.15
N ARG A 332 -15.78 -6.39 2.58
CA ARG A 332 -15.81 -7.76 3.09
C ARG A 332 -15.12 -7.82 4.44
N TYR A 333 -15.84 -8.30 5.46
CA TYR A 333 -15.25 -8.80 6.69
C TYR A 333 -15.09 -10.31 6.58
N VAL A 334 -13.86 -10.80 6.62
CA VAL A 334 -13.56 -12.24 6.59
C VAL A 334 -13.85 -12.81 7.98
N PRO A 335 -14.84 -13.73 8.13
CA PRO A 335 -15.23 -14.24 9.44
C PRO A 335 -14.16 -15.14 10.03
N ASN A 336 -14.00 -15.10 11.37
CA ASN A 336 -13.05 -15.89 12.15
C ASN A 336 -11.59 -15.82 11.66
N ALA A 337 -11.22 -14.73 11.01
CA ALA A 337 -9.86 -14.51 10.57
C ALA A 337 -9.13 -13.52 11.49
N PRO A 338 -7.85 -13.72 11.81
CA PRO A 338 -7.01 -12.72 12.47
C PRO A 338 -6.56 -11.65 11.46
N HIS A 339 -5.82 -10.65 11.90
CA HIS A 339 -5.26 -9.60 11.04
C HIS A 339 -4.52 -10.12 9.79
N SER A 340 -3.86 -11.26 9.90
CA SER A 340 -3.13 -11.87 8.78
C SER A 340 -4.01 -12.45 7.68
N LEU A 341 -5.32 -12.63 7.91
CA LEU A 341 -6.26 -13.35 7.04
C LEU A 341 -5.83 -14.80 6.71
N GLY A 342 -4.90 -15.37 7.48
CA GLY A 342 -4.35 -16.69 7.23
C GLY A 342 -5.43 -17.79 7.21
N GLY A 343 -5.37 -18.69 6.23
CA GLY A 343 -6.32 -19.80 6.09
C GLY A 343 -7.70 -19.42 5.54
N SER A 344 -7.88 -18.19 5.05
CA SER A 344 -9.14 -17.72 4.44
C SER A 344 -9.08 -17.72 2.90
N ASP A 345 -10.23 -17.46 2.29
CA ASP A 345 -10.42 -17.30 0.83
C ASP A 345 -10.36 -15.81 0.40
N ALA A 346 -9.61 -14.98 1.14
CA ALA A 346 -9.48 -13.55 0.84
C ALA A 346 -8.77 -13.29 -0.49
N VAL A 347 -7.79 -14.14 -0.84
CA VAL A 347 -7.03 -14.04 -2.09
C VAL A 347 -7.92 -14.30 -3.30
N GLU A 348 -8.80 -15.30 -3.23
CA GLU A 348 -9.77 -15.60 -4.27
C GLU A 348 -10.72 -14.42 -4.51
N SER A 349 -11.16 -13.76 -3.45
CA SER A 349 -12.00 -12.57 -3.57
C SER A 349 -11.27 -11.39 -4.18
N LEU A 350 -10.00 -11.17 -3.80
CA LEU A 350 -9.14 -10.16 -4.41
C LEU A 350 -8.98 -10.42 -5.92
N ALA A 351 -8.66 -11.67 -6.28
CA ALA A 351 -8.47 -12.08 -7.68
C ALA A 351 -9.75 -11.90 -8.49
N ALA A 352 -10.90 -12.28 -7.95
CA ALA A 352 -12.20 -12.14 -8.62
C ALA A 352 -12.58 -10.67 -8.86
N PHE A 353 -12.39 -9.80 -7.86
CA PHE A 353 -12.67 -8.39 -8.01
C PHE A 353 -11.71 -7.73 -9.01
N TYR A 354 -10.42 -8.04 -8.93
CA TYR A 354 -9.43 -7.55 -9.89
C TYR A 354 -9.78 -8.00 -11.32
N HIS A 355 -10.13 -9.28 -11.51
CA HIS A 355 -10.59 -9.78 -12.81
C HIS A 355 -11.78 -8.99 -13.34
N ALA A 356 -12.78 -8.75 -12.50
CA ALA A 356 -13.96 -8.00 -12.92
C ALA A 356 -13.62 -6.56 -13.36
N ILE A 357 -12.66 -5.91 -12.68
CA ILE A 357 -12.17 -4.57 -13.09
C ILE A 357 -11.44 -4.64 -14.44
N LEU A 358 -10.57 -5.65 -14.65
CA LEU A 358 -9.81 -5.79 -15.91
C LEU A 358 -10.69 -6.01 -17.12
N TYR A 359 -11.72 -6.84 -16.98
CA TYR A 359 -12.56 -7.27 -18.09
C TYR A 359 -13.93 -6.58 -18.14
N ASN A 360 -14.15 -5.61 -17.24
CA ASN A 360 -15.43 -4.92 -17.09
C ASN A 360 -16.60 -5.88 -16.89
N ASP A 361 -16.36 -6.94 -16.11
CA ASP A 361 -17.41 -7.90 -15.78
C ASP A 361 -18.40 -7.27 -14.78
N PRO A 362 -19.67 -7.66 -14.84
CA PRO A 362 -20.67 -7.19 -13.88
C PRO A 362 -20.28 -7.56 -12.45
N LEU A 363 -20.23 -6.57 -11.57
CA LEU A 363 -20.08 -6.79 -10.14
C LEU A 363 -21.44 -6.98 -9.48
N PRO A 364 -21.56 -7.81 -8.42
CA PRO A 364 -22.81 -8.01 -7.70
C PRO A 364 -23.37 -6.67 -7.19
N LYS A 365 -24.67 -6.46 -7.37
CA LYS A 365 -25.34 -5.26 -6.89
C LYS A 365 -26.16 -5.60 -5.65
N TYR A 366 -25.76 -5.04 -4.53
CA TYR A 366 -26.45 -5.17 -3.27
C TYR A 366 -26.30 -3.92 -2.43
N ASP A 367 -27.24 -3.73 -1.53
CA ASP A 367 -27.22 -2.69 -0.51
C ASP A 367 -27.58 -3.28 0.84
N TRP A 368 -27.22 -2.62 1.92
CA TRP A 368 -27.50 -3.08 3.27
C TRP A 368 -27.71 -1.91 4.23
N GLU A 369 -28.57 -2.12 5.21
CA GLU A 369 -28.83 -1.17 6.28
C GLU A 369 -28.95 -1.88 7.63
N ILE A 370 -28.54 -1.20 8.69
CA ILE A 370 -28.79 -1.65 10.07
C ILE A 370 -30.05 -0.95 10.55
N LEU A 371 -31.10 -1.73 10.84
CA LEU A 371 -32.37 -1.21 11.27
C LEU A 371 -32.34 -0.82 12.76
N GLY A 372 -33.31 -0.02 13.19
CA GLY A 372 -33.41 0.49 14.57
C GLY A 372 -33.60 -0.58 15.66
N ASP A 373 -34.00 -1.80 15.29
CA ASP A 373 -34.07 -2.98 16.15
C ASP A 373 -32.80 -3.85 16.14
N GLY A 374 -31.79 -3.41 15.42
CA GLY A 374 -30.51 -4.12 15.26
C GLY A 374 -30.53 -5.22 14.19
N ALA A 375 -31.62 -5.39 13.44
CA ALA A 375 -31.63 -6.28 12.28
C ALA A 375 -30.76 -5.70 11.13
N ILE A 376 -30.13 -6.58 10.36
CA ILE A 376 -29.41 -6.20 9.12
C ILE A 376 -30.32 -6.58 7.96
N ARG A 377 -30.75 -5.56 7.21
CA ARG A 377 -31.49 -5.74 5.97
C ARG A 377 -30.51 -5.71 4.81
N VAL A 378 -30.55 -6.74 3.95
CA VAL A 378 -29.75 -6.80 2.72
C VAL A 378 -30.69 -6.92 1.54
N GLU A 379 -30.52 -6.01 0.57
CA GLU A 379 -31.24 -6.04 -0.71
C GLU A 379 -30.24 -6.33 -1.82
N THR A 380 -30.60 -7.22 -2.74
CA THR A 380 -29.73 -7.60 -3.87
C THR A 380 -30.54 -7.70 -5.15
N GLU A 381 -29.98 -7.19 -6.27
CA GLU A 381 -30.56 -7.35 -7.59
C GLU A 381 -30.34 -8.78 -8.11
N ASP A 382 -29.20 -9.39 -7.76
CA ASP A 382 -28.84 -10.73 -8.16
C ASP A 382 -29.32 -11.76 -7.12
N LYS A 383 -29.87 -12.86 -7.56
CA LYS A 383 -30.28 -13.92 -6.65
C LYS A 383 -29.07 -14.62 -6.06
N PRO A 384 -28.83 -14.51 -4.76
CA PRO A 384 -27.71 -15.19 -4.12
C PRO A 384 -27.90 -16.71 -4.12
N THR A 385 -26.82 -17.46 -4.28
CA THR A 385 -26.83 -18.93 -4.13
C THR A 385 -26.92 -19.37 -2.68
N GLU A 386 -26.38 -18.56 -1.79
CA GLU A 386 -26.37 -18.82 -0.35
C GLU A 386 -26.37 -17.49 0.41
N VAL A 387 -27.04 -17.46 1.56
CA VAL A 387 -26.98 -16.34 2.52
C VAL A 387 -26.58 -16.90 3.88
N LYS A 388 -25.51 -16.36 4.46
CA LYS A 388 -24.99 -16.77 5.77
C LYS A 388 -25.05 -15.61 6.75
N LEU A 389 -25.45 -15.91 7.98
CA LEU A 389 -25.32 -14.99 9.11
C LEU A 389 -24.17 -15.47 10.00
N TRP A 390 -23.17 -14.63 10.17
CA TRP A 390 -22.10 -14.84 11.15
C TRP A 390 -22.46 -14.06 12.43
N LYS A 391 -22.40 -14.74 13.57
CA LYS A 391 -22.76 -14.16 14.87
C LYS A 391 -21.77 -14.59 15.93
N ALA A 392 -21.23 -13.62 16.67
CA ALA A 392 -20.50 -13.85 17.90
C ALA A 392 -21.26 -13.28 19.09
N THR A 393 -21.09 -13.86 20.27
CA THR A 393 -21.71 -13.40 21.51
C THR A 393 -20.64 -13.42 22.61
N ASN A 394 -20.41 -12.26 23.22
CA ASN A 394 -19.60 -12.15 24.42
C ASN A 394 -20.34 -11.29 25.43
N PRO A 395 -20.84 -11.87 26.55
CA PRO A 395 -21.61 -11.14 27.52
C PRO A 395 -20.77 -10.25 28.45
N GLU A 396 -19.43 -10.40 28.44
CA GLU A 396 -18.53 -9.75 29.39
C GLU A 396 -17.86 -8.53 28.80
N THR A 397 -17.47 -8.59 27.51
CA THR A 397 -16.74 -7.52 26.82
C THR A 397 -17.20 -7.39 25.39
N ARG A 398 -16.77 -6.30 24.70
CA ARG A 398 -16.95 -6.15 23.25
C ARG A 398 -15.80 -6.79 22.43
N ASP A 399 -14.97 -7.59 23.06
CA ASP A 399 -13.94 -8.36 22.39
C ASP A 399 -14.55 -9.69 21.88
N PHE A 400 -14.67 -9.82 20.57
CA PHE A 400 -15.22 -10.99 19.89
C PHE A 400 -14.15 -11.83 19.19
N ARG A 401 -12.88 -11.53 19.44
CA ARG A 401 -11.77 -12.32 18.88
C ARG A 401 -11.79 -13.70 19.50
N GLU A 402 -11.55 -14.70 18.65
CA GLU A 402 -11.32 -16.05 19.13
C GLU A 402 -9.96 -16.08 19.86
N LYS A 403 -9.97 -16.40 21.13
CA LYS A 403 -8.73 -16.63 21.87
C LYS A 403 -8.21 -17.99 21.46
N VAL A 404 -7.16 -17.99 20.64
CA VAL A 404 -6.40 -19.19 20.26
C VAL A 404 -5.55 -19.67 21.44
#